data_fb9ac2fff5ae3937201b602d42f8a24d
#
_entry.id   fb9ac2fff5ae3937201b602d42f8a24d
#
_cell.length_a   1.000
_cell.length_b   1.000
_cell.length_c   1.000
_cell.angle_alpha   90.00
_cell.angle_beta   90.00
_cell.angle_gamma   90.00
#
_symmetry.space_group_name_H-M   'P 1'
#
loop_
_entity.id
_entity.type
_entity.pdbx_description
1 polymer ?
#
loop_
_entity_poly.entity_id
_entity_poly.type
_entity_poly.pdbx_seq_one_letter_code
_entity_poly.pdbx_strand_id
1 'polypeptide(L)'
;MFAQEVHVTDRSIPRNVKEALSPAFVAEWGPAMDRDNSGFLKHSCFETMALPKPAKLLPGVWVFTLKRDGSAKAPFCVGGHRQILGRDYFAHKNYCAVLSSRDNRILLALGANESWTVHQTDVVQAFLHGILDDADLYVQPPVRFPCPPGFVSKLLRAIYGLHQAPVKFKHEVVAWFK
;
A
#
# COMPACT_ATOMS: atom_id res chain seq x y z
N MET A 1 -35.55 3.77 -6.78
CA MET A 1 -34.37 4.29 -7.50
C MET A 1 -33.43 3.10 -7.65
N PHE A 2 -33.47 2.44 -8.81
CA PHE A 2 -32.68 1.22 -9.07
C PHE A 2 -31.24 1.62 -9.33
N ALA A 3 -30.31 1.00 -8.62
CA ALA A 3 -28.89 1.12 -8.91
C ALA A 3 -28.64 0.61 -10.33
N GLN A 4 -28.13 1.47 -11.22
CA GLN A 4 -27.63 1.02 -12.51
C GLN A 4 -26.47 0.07 -12.25
N GLU A 5 -26.63 -1.19 -12.69
CA GLU A 5 -25.52 -2.11 -12.84
C GLU A 5 -24.55 -1.50 -13.86
N VAL A 6 -23.41 -1.04 -13.35
CA VAL A 6 -22.30 -0.65 -14.22
C VAL A 6 -21.77 -1.95 -14.81
N HIS A 7 -22.14 -2.24 -16.04
CA HIS A 7 -21.44 -3.24 -16.84
C HIS A 7 -19.97 -2.84 -16.91
N VAL A 8 -19.15 -3.55 -16.15
CA VAL A 8 -17.69 -3.51 -16.31
C VAL A 8 -17.44 -4.04 -17.74
N THR A 9 -17.30 -3.12 -18.69
CA THR A 9 -16.84 -3.46 -20.03
C THR A 9 -15.55 -4.25 -19.90
N ASP A 10 -15.37 -5.25 -20.75
CA ASP A 10 -14.24 -6.19 -20.86
C ASP A 10 -12.90 -5.44 -21.12
N ARG A 11 -12.51 -4.57 -20.18
CA ARG A 11 -11.25 -3.86 -20.21
C ARG A 11 -10.17 -4.81 -19.75
N SER A 12 -9.28 -5.15 -20.67
CA SER A 12 -8.13 -5.99 -20.36
C SER A 12 -7.23 -5.30 -19.32
N ILE A 13 -6.96 -6.01 -18.22
CA ILE A 13 -6.04 -5.56 -17.17
C ILE A 13 -4.64 -6.10 -17.52
N PRO A 14 -3.58 -5.26 -17.52
CA PRO A 14 -2.23 -5.74 -17.81
C PRO A 14 -1.76 -6.74 -16.76
N ARG A 15 -1.11 -7.81 -17.20
CA ARG A 15 -0.64 -8.90 -16.35
C ARG A 15 0.68 -8.58 -15.64
N ASN A 16 1.43 -7.62 -16.18
CA ASN A 16 2.74 -7.22 -15.67
C ASN A 16 3.10 -5.81 -16.12
N VAL A 17 4.20 -5.27 -15.57
CA VAL A 17 4.69 -3.92 -15.86
C VAL A 17 5.01 -3.71 -17.34
N LYS A 18 5.60 -4.71 -18.00
CA LYS A 18 5.95 -4.60 -19.42
C LYS A 18 4.71 -4.39 -20.29
N GLU A 19 3.65 -5.11 -19.98
CA GLU A 19 2.36 -4.96 -20.65
C GLU A 19 1.71 -3.62 -20.32
N ALA A 20 1.71 -3.20 -19.05
CA ALA A 20 1.17 -1.92 -18.60
C ALA A 20 1.83 -0.71 -19.27
N LEU A 21 3.10 -0.82 -19.62
CA LEU A 21 3.87 0.22 -20.31
C LEU A 21 3.87 0.09 -21.83
N SER A 22 3.16 -0.90 -22.39
CA SER A 22 3.00 -1.02 -23.84
C SER A 22 2.11 0.11 -24.39
N PRO A 23 2.21 0.43 -25.70
CA PRO A 23 1.38 1.48 -26.33
C PRO A 23 -0.12 1.31 -26.10
N ALA A 24 -0.60 0.07 -25.95
CA ALA A 24 -2.01 -0.23 -25.75
C ALA A 24 -2.52 0.15 -24.34
N PHE A 25 -1.64 0.16 -23.32
CA PHE A 25 -2.02 0.29 -21.90
C PHE A 25 -1.45 1.52 -21.22
N VAL A 26 -0.33 2.07 -21.71
CA VAL A 26 0.44 3.11 -21.02
C VAL A 26 -0.36 4.39 -20.77
N ALA A 27 -1.28 4.73 -21.67
CA ALA A 27 -2.11 5.94 -21.53
C ALA A 27 -3.03 5.89 -20.28
N GLU A 28 -3.47 4.71 -19.89
CA GLU A 28 -4.35 4.51 -18.73
C GLU A 28 -3.54 4.13 -17.47
N TRP A 29 -2.61 3.19 -17.59
CA TRP A 29 -1.89 2.61 -16.44
C TRP A 29 -0.65 3.41 -16.02
N GLY A 30 -0.02 4.13 -16.95
CA GLY A 30 1.08 5.03 -16.64
C GLY A 30 0.71 6.05 -15.56
N PRO A 31 -0.35 6.85 -15.74
CA PRO A 31 -0.85 7.78 -14.71
C PRO A 31 -1.25 7.10 -13.39
N ALA A 32 -1.74 5.85 -13.43
CA ALA A 32 -2.07 5.10 -12.21
C ALA A 32 -0.80 4.75 -11.41
N MET A 33 0.28 4.33 -12.08
CA MET A 33 1.59 4.10 -11.46
C MET A 33 2.20 5.39 -10.94
N ASP A 34 2.10 6.49 -11.68
CA ASP A 34 2.63 7.80 -11.28
C ASP A 34 1.93 8.34 -10.03
N ARG A 35 0.62 8.11 -9.87
CA ARG A 35 -0.10 8.46 -8.63
C ARG A 35 0.47 7.74 -7.41
N ASP A 36 0.81 6.47 -7.52
CA ASP A 36 1.40 5.70 -6.42
C ASP A 36 2.82 6.17 -6.12
N ASN A 37 3.65 6.36 -7.16
CA ASN A 37 4.98 6.94 -7.04
C ASN A 37 4.98 8.34 -6.40
N SER A 38 4.01 9.18 -6.73
CA SER A 38 3.83 10.50 -6.11
C SER A 38 3.56 10.40 -4.61
N GLY A 39 2.83 9.37 -4.18
CA GLY A 39 2.63 9.07 -2.77
C GLY A 39 3.95 8.73 -2.06
N PHE A 40 4.79 7.92 -2.67
CA PHE A 40 6.11 7.59 -2.11
C PHE A 40 7.01 8.81 -1.97
N LEU A 41 6.98 9.72 -2.94
CA LEU A 41 7.72 10.99 -2.86
C LEU A 41 7.16 11.88 -1.75
N LYS A 42 5.85 12.08 -1.72
CA LYS A 42 5.16 12.92 -0.73
C LYS A 42 5.46 12.49 0.71
N HIS A 43 5.48 11.18 0.96
CA HIS A 43 5.72 10.62 2.29
C HIS A 43 7.20 10.32 2.57
N SER A 44 8.12 10.63 1.62
CA SER A 44 9.55 10.31 1.76
C SER A 44 9.76 8.84 2.12
N CYS A 45 9.13 7.93 1.37
CA CYS A 45 9.11 6.50 1.70
C CYS A 45 10.44 5.81 1.46
N PHE A 46 11.29 6.38 0.60
CA PHE A 46 12.55 5.77 0.15
C PHE A 46 13.74 6.69 0.38
N GLU A 47 14.84 6.07 0.77
CA GLU A 47 16.18 6.64 0.66
C GLU A 47 16.92 5.91 -0.47
N THR A 48 17.42 6.67 -1.44
CA THR A 48 18.19 6.13 -2.58
C THR A 48 19.64 5.95 -2.19
N MET A 49 20.16 4.72 -2.30
CA MET A 49 21.52 4.39 -1.92
C MET A 49 22.09 3.19 -2.67
N ALA A 50 23.40 2.99 -2.61
CA ALA A 50 24.00 1.73 -3.04
C ALA A 50 23.59 0.60 -2.09
N LEU A 51 23.35 -0.61 -2.63
CA LEU A 51 22.97 -1.75 -1.80
C LEU A 51 24.12 -2.13 -0.84
N PRO A 52 23.92 -2.03 0.48
CA PRO A 52 24.93 -2.46 1.45
C PRO A 52 25.15 -3.98 1.38
N LYS A 53 26.40 -4.43 1.51
CA LYS A 53 26.68 -5.85 1.67
C LYS A 53 26.63 -6.23 3.15
N PRO A 54 25.99 -7.34 3.54
CA PRO A 54 25.38 -8.42 2.73
C PRO A 54 23.85 -8.30 2.52
N ALA A 55 23.30 -7.08 2.46
CA ALA A 55 21.85 -6.88 2.34
C ALA A 55 21.25 -7.56 1.10
N LYS A 56 19.99 -7.96 1.21
CA LYS A 56 19.23 -8.56 0.12
C LYS A 56 18.07 -7.67 -0.27
N LEU A 57 17.75 -7.64 -1.56
CA LEU A 57 16.58 -6.94 -2.08
C LEU A 57 15.32 -7.77 -1.87
N LEU A 58 14.29 -7.13 -1.36
CA LEU A 58 12.93 -7.65 -1.42
C LEU A 58 12.35 -7.40 -2.83
N PRO A 59 11.59 -8.36 -3.38
CA PRO A 59 10.95 -8.16 -4.66
C PRO A 59 9.85 -7.11 -4.56
N GLY A 60 9.76 -6.22 -5.56
CA GLY A 60 8.67 -5.30 -5.74
C GLY A 60 7.72 -5.80 -6.83
N VAL A 61 6.42 -5.64 -6.62
CA VAL A 61 5.37 -6.08 -7.54
C VAL A 61 4.33 -4.98 -7.72
N TRP A 62 4.02 -4.65 -8.96
CA TRP A 62 2.86 -3.83 -9.29
C TRP A 62 1.61 -4.70 -9.39
N VAL A 63 0.53 -4.28 -8.73
CA VAL A 63 -0.77 -4.96 -8.78
C VAL A 63 -1.72 -4.09 -9.57
N PHE A 64 -2.18 -4.58 -10.73
CA PHE A 64 -3.08 -3.84 -11.61
C PHE A 64 -4.51 -4.25 -11.37
N THR A 65 -5.39 -3.29 -11.06
CA THR A 65 -6.82 -3.53 -10.80
C THR A 65 -7.66 -2.37 -11.31
N LEU A 66 -8.92 -2.63 -11.62
CA LEU A 66 -9.91 -1.59 -11.87
C LEU A 66 -10.75 -1.39 -10.61
N LYS A 67 -11.02 -0.14 -10.27
CA LYS A 67 -11.98 0.21 -9.21
C LYS A 67 -13.42 0.02 -9.74
N ARG A 68 -14.41 0.10 -8.83
CA ARG A 68 -15.83 0.02 -9.20
C ARG A 68 -16.27 1.10 -10.20
N ASP A 69 -15.64 2.27 -10.15
CA ASP A 69 -15.87 3.38 -11.08
C ASP A 69 -15.16 3.21 -12.42
N GLY A 70 -14.49 2.08 -12.65
CA GLY A 70 -13.71 1.77 -13.85
C GLY A 70 -12.33 2.44 -13.89
N SER A 71 -11.92 3.19 -12.88
CA SER A 71 -10.60 3.83 -12.87
C SER A 71 -9.47 2.84 -12.59
N ALA A 72 -8.34 2.99 -13.28
CA ALA A 72 -7.16 2.16 -13.09
C ALA A 72 -6.49 2.45 -11.73
N LYS A 73 -6.17 1.38 -11.00
CA LYS A 73 -5.41 1.40 -9.76
C LYS A 73 -4.21 0.48 -9.90
N ALA A 74 -3.01 1.01 -9.66
CA ALA A 74 -1.75 0.28 -9.75
C ALA A 74 -0.90 0.51 -8.49
N PRO A 75 -1.20 -0.14 -7.35
CA PRO A 75 -0.34 -0.04 -6.19
C PRO A 75 0.95 -0.84 -6.38
N PHE A 76 2.06 -0.27 -5.93
CA PHE A 76 3.31 -0.98 -5.77
C PHE A 76 3.36 -1.67 -4.41
N CYS A 77 3.61 -2.97 -4.43
CA CYS A 77 3.66 -3.80 -3.23
C CYS A 77 5.05 -4.42 -3.07
N VAL A 78 5.50 -4.57 -1.84
CA VAL A 78 6.72 -5.30 -1.51
C VAL A 78 6.38 -6.77 -1.21
N GLY A 79 7.20 -7.69 -1.70
CA GLY A 79 7.00 -9.12 -1.47
C GLY A 79 7.36 -9.55 -0.05
N GLY A 80 6.49 -9.26 0.91
CA GLY A 80 6.67 -9.59 2.33
C GLY A 80 6.88 -11.09 2.59
N HIS A 81 6.41 -11.97 1.70
CA HIS A 81 6.67 -13.42 1.78
C HIS A 81 8.18 -13.77 1.69
N ARG A 82 9.02 -12.83 1.29
CA ARG A 82 10.49 -12.96 1.26
C ARG A 82 11.17 -12.36 2.49
N GLN A 83 10.42 -11.70 3.36
CA GLN A 83 10.94 -11.24 4.65
C GLN A 83 11.27 -12.43 5.55
N ILE A 84 12.35 -12.33 6.29
CA ILE A 84 12.83 -13.37 7.22
C ILE A 84 12.43 -12.95 8.64
N LEU A 85 11.68 -13.84 9.31
CA LEU A 85 11.32 -13.69 10.71
C LEU A 85 12.58 -13.60 11.60
N GLY A 86 12.59 -12.66 12.52
CA GLY A 86 13.72 -12.41 13.44
C GLY A 86 14.81 -11.50 12.88
N ARG A 87 14.76 -11.20 11.56
CA ARG A 87 15.69 -10.26 10.90
C ARG A 87 14.95 -9.07 10.29
N ASP A 88 13.97 -9.35 9.43
CA ASP A 88 13.25 -8.36 8.63
C ASP A 88 11.95 -7.93 9.30
N TYR A 89 11.43 -8.72 10.22
CA TYR A 89 10.29 -8.46 11.06
C TYR A 89 10.23 -9.38 12.29
N PHE A 90 9.44 -9.00 13.30
CA PHE A 90 9.29 -9.76 14.55
C PHE A 90 7.81 -10.07 14.80
N ALA A 91 7.45 -11.35 14.94
CA ALA A 91 6.05 -11.80 15.04
C ALA A 91 5.28 -11.12 16.19
N HIS A 92 5.92 -10.95 17.35
CA HIS A 92 5.29 -10.31 18.52
C HIS A 92 4.99 -8.80 18.32
N LYS A 93 5.58 -8.17 17.29
CA LYS A 93 5.37 -6.76 16.95
C LYS A 93 4.41 -6.56 15.76
N ASN A 94 3.87 -7.64 15.18
CA ASN A 94 3.09 -7.56 13.94
C ASN A 94 1.58 -7.70 14.13
N TYR A 95 1.11 -7.90 15.35
CA TYR A 95 -0.32 -8.04 15.60
C TYR A 95 -1.03 -6.68 15.46
N CYS A 96 -1.96 -6.62 14.52
CA CYS A 96 -2.87 -5.50 14.36
C CYS A 96 -4.31 -6.04 14.41
N ALA A 97 -5.06 -5.63 15.43
CA ALA A 97 -6.46 -5.98 15.53
C ALA A 97 -7.24 -5.29 14.39
N VAL A 98 -8.12 -6.04 13.76
CA VAL A 98 -9.09 -5.54 12.78
C VAL A 98 -10.47 -5.68 13.40
N LEU A 99 -11.30 -4.65 13.31
CA LEU A 99 -12.67 -4.69 13.79
C LEU A 99 -13.46 -5.77 13.02
N SER A 100 -14.08 -6.69 13.74
CA SER A 100 -14.90 -7.70 13.10
C SER A 100 -16.20 -7.10 12.55
N SER A 101 -16.79 -7.71 11.52
CA SER A 101 -18.09 -7.27 11.00
C SER A 101 -19.19 -7.34 12.06
N ARG A 102 -19.07 -8.25 13.02
CA ARG A 102 -20.01 -8.37 14.15
C ARG A 102 -19.88 -7.16 15.07
N ASP A 103 -18.66 -6.81 15.49
CA ASP A 103 -18.42 -5.70 16.41
C ASP A 103 -18.82 -4.37 15.77
N ASN A 104 -18.56 -4.21 14.47
CA ASN A 104 -19.01 -3.05 13.71
C ASN A 104 -20.53 -2.91 13.72
N ARG A 105 -21.27 -4.01 13.52
CA ARG A 105 -22.76 -3.99 13.59
C ARG A 105 -23.27 -3.65 14.97
N ILE A 106 -22.65 -4.17 16.04
CA ILE A 106 -23.02 -3.86 17.42
C ILE A 106 -22.80 -2.37 17.70
N LEU A 107 -21.65 -1.83 17.29
CA LEU A 107 -21.33 -0.41 17.47
C LEU A 107 -22.33 0.49 16.73
N LEU A 108 -22.70 0.15 15.50
CA LEU A 108 -23.70 0.90 14.72
C LEU A 108 -25.10 0.81 15.36
N ALA A 109 -25.50 -0.35 15.90
CA ALA A 109 -26.78 -0.53 16.58
C ALA A 109 -26.83 0.30 17.88
N LEU A 110 -25.75 0.32 18.66
CA LEU A 110 -25.64 1.17 19.84
C LEU A 110 -25.71 2.64 19.45
N GLY A 111 -24.94 3.07 18.44
CA GLY A 111 -24.97 4.44 17.95
C GLY A 111 -26.38 4.90 17.52
N ALA A 112 -27.13 4.00 16.85
CA ALA A 112 -28.50 4.27 16.46
C ALA A 112 -29.45 4.39 17.69
N ASN A 113 -29.31 3.51 18.68
CA ASN A 113 -30.09 3.53 19.90
C ASN A 113 -29.84 4.80 20.74
N GLU A 114 -28.59 5.20 20.84
CA GLU A 114 -28.15 6.38 21.61
C GLU A 114 -28.18 7.69 20.81
N SER A 115 -28.68 7.65 19.56
CA SER A 115 -28.72 8.80 18.64
C SER A 115 -27.37 9.46 18.41
N TRP A 116 -26.30 8.68 18.33
CA TRP A 116 -24.95 9.19 18.05
C TRP A 116 -24.82 9.60 16.59
N THR A 117 -24.04 10.66 16.35
CA THR A 117 -23.59 10.97 15.01
C THR A 117 -22.40 10.11 14.65
N VAL A 118 -22.55 9.25 13.64
CA VAL A 118 -21.47 8.35 13.20
C VAL A 118 -20.75 8.97 12.00
N HIS A 119 -19.44 9.09 12.11
CA HIS A 119 -18.57 9.57 11.02
C HIS A 119 -17.74 8.41 10.47
N GLN A 120 -17.62 8.35 9.15
CA GLN A 120 -16.72 7.43 8.46
C GLN A 120 -15.61 8.20 7.78
N THR A 121 -14.36 7.79 7.99
CA THR A 121 -13.19 8.36 7.35
C THR A 121 -12.38 7.28 6.68
N ASP A 122 -11.69 7.61 5.58
CA ASP A 122 -10.73 6.75 4.92
C ASP A 122 -9.37 7.46 4.87
N VAL A 123 -8.31 6.71 5.13
CA VAL A 123 -6.94 7.26 5.13
C VAL A 123 -6.27 6.90 3.82
N VAL A 124 -6.04 7.91 3.00
CA VAL A 124 -5.35 7.74 1.72
C VAL A 124 -3.93 7.24 1.96
N GLN A 125 -3.56 6.15 1.27
CA GLN A 125 -2.23 5.54 1.36
C GLN A 125 -1.80 5.26 2.82
N ALA A 126 -2.72 4.72 3.61
CA ALA A 126 -2.61 4.53 5.05
C ALA A 126 -1.24 4.00 5.53
N PHE A 127 -0.70 2.97 4.88
CA PHE A 127 0.58 2.37 5.31
C PHE A 127 1.76 3.31 5.18
N LEU A 128 1.74 4.25 4.21
CA LEU A 128 2.86 5.18 3.99
C LEU A 128 3.04 6.19 5.15
N HIS A 129 2.06 6.31 6.04
CA HIS A 129 2.20 7.10 7.26
C HIS A 129 3.07 6.39 8.31
N GLY A 130 3.08 5.05 8.34
CA GLY A 130 3.82 4.28 9.32
C GLY A 130 5.33 4.33 9.12
N ILE A 131 6.07 4.74 10.16
CA ILE A 131 7.54 4.78 10.14
C ILE A 131 8.09 3.36 10.25
N LEU A 132 9.06 3.02 9.39
CA LEU A 132 9.77 1.74 9.41
C LEU A 132 11.11 1.93 10.12
N ASP A 133 11.15 1.62 11.41
CA ASP A 133 12.30 1.83 12.31
C ASP A 133 12.86 0.56 12.94
N ASP A 134 12.31 -0.60 12.57
CA ASP A 134 12.62 -1.89 13.21
C ASP A 134 13.46 -2.83 12.33
N ALA A 135 13.67 -2.50 11.05
CA ALA A 135 14.51 -3.27 10.15
C ALA A 135 14.97 -2.43 8.94
N ASP A 136 16.20 -2.66 8.50
CA ASP A 136 16.72 -2.11 7.25
C ASP A 136 16.28 -2.98 6.08
N LEU A 137 15.26 -2.53 5.36
CA LEU A 137 14.72 -3.23 4.20
C LEU A 137 15.03 -2.48 2.90
N TYR A 138 15.41 -3.24 1.89
CA TYR A 138 15.81 -2.71 0.58
C TYR A 138 14.95 -3.33 -0.51
N VAL A 139 14.53 -2.51 -1.47
CA VAL A 139 13.72 -2.93 -2.62
C VAL A 139 14.28 -2.31 -3.90
N GLN A 140 14.08 -2.98 -5.02
CA GLN A 140 14.33 -2.36 -6.31
C GLN A 140 13.38 -1.17 -6.48
N PRO A 141 13.88 0.01 -6.89
CA PRO A 141 13.01 1.18 -7.09
C PRO A 141 11.81 0.84 -7.98
N PRO A 142 10.62 1.32 -7.65
CA PRO A 142 9.45 1.13 -8.52
C PRO A 142 9.72 1.71 -9.91
N VAL A 143 9.22 1.05 -10.93
CA VAL A 143 9.31 1.58 -12.30
C VAL A 143 8.67 2.96 -12.37
N ARG A 144 9.29 3.89 -13.10
CA ARG A 144 8.93 5.32 -13.20
C ARG A 144 9.20 6.14 -11.92
N PHE A 145 9.79 5.54 -10.87
CA PHE A 145 10.26 6.28 -9.70
C PHE A 145 11.65 6.90 -10.01
N PRO A 146 11.91 8.17 -9.62
CA PRO A 146 13.20 8.83 -9.88
C PRO A 146 14.30 8.21 -9.02
N CYS A 147 15.09 7.32 -9.61
CA CYS A 147 16.24 6.70 -8.98
C CYS A 147 17.36 6.49 -10.00
N PRO A 148 18.61 6.87 -9.67
CA PRO A 148 19.75 6.64 -10.57
C PRO A 148 19.98 5.13 -10.82
N PRO A 149 20.46 4.76 -12.03
CA PRO A 149 20.82 3.38 -12.33
C PRO A 149 21.85 2.81 -11.33
N GLY A 150 21.66 1.56 -10.91
CA GLY A 150 22.57 0.88 -9.97
C GLY A 150 22.31 1.18 -8.48
N PHE A 151 21.40 2.10 -8.18
CA PHE A 151 20.96 2.37 -6.81
C PHE A 151 19.73 1.58 -6.47
N VAL A 152 19.48 1.42 -5.17
CA VAL A 152 18.31 0.75 -4.59
C VAL A 152 17.55 1.72 -3.69
N SER A 153 16.33 1.36 -3.34
CA SER A 153 15.52 2.10 -2.38
C SER A 153 15.53 1.40 -1.02
N LYS A 154 16.11 2.05 0.00
CA LYS A 154 15.92 1.68 1.40
C LYS A 154 14.54 2.17 1.82
N LEU A 155 13.77 1.33 2.50
CA LEU A 155 12.44 1.68 3.00
C LEU A 155 12.56 2.48 4.29
N LEU A 156 11.99 3.67 4.32
CA LEU A 156 11.87 4.52 5.51
C LEU A 156 10.46 4.45 6.11
N ARG A 157 9.49 4.04 5.30
CA ARG A 157 8.09 3.91 5.68
C ARG A 157 7.52 2.56 5.27
N ALA A 158 6.47 2.17 5.96
CA ALA A 158 5.77 0.94 5.65
C ALA A 158 5.06 1.05 4.28
N ILE A 159 5.10 -0.04 3.52
CA ILE A 159 4.49 -0.15 2.19
C ILE A 159 3.61 -1.39 2.15
N TYR A 160 2.65 -1.40 1.24
CA TYR A 160 1.80 -2.57 0.97
C TYR A 160 2.63 -3.85 0.77
N GLY A 161 2.21 -4.92 1.42
CA GLY A 161 2.84 -6.24 1.34
C GLY A 161 3.85 -6.55 2.45
N LEU A 162 4.35 -5.57 3.20
CA LEU A 162 5.19 -5.83 4.38
C LEU A 162 4.37 -6.40 5.54
N HIS A 163 4.93 -7.37 6.27
CA HIS A 163 4.29 -7.96 7.45
C HIS A 163 3.97 -6.94 8.55
N GLN A 164 4.85 -5.96 8.77
CA GLN A 164 4.69 -4.94 9.80
C GLN A 164 3.87 -3.71 9.38
N ALA A 165 3.49 -3.58 8.11
CA ALA A 165 2.77 -2.40 7.64
C ALA A 165 1.47 -2.10 8.43
N PRO A 166 0.60 -3.08 8.74
CA PRO A 166 -0.61 -2.81 9.52
C PRO A 166 -0.35 -2.27 10.91
N VAL A 167 0.66 -2.80 11.61
CA VAL A 167 0.97 -2.35 12.99
C VAL A 167 1.63 -0.99 13.00
N LYS A 168 2.49 -0.68 12.02
CA LYS A 168 3.10 0.64 11.89
C LYS A 168 2.04 1.71 11.64
N PHE A 169 1.08 1.46 10.76
CA PHE A 169 -0.07 2.35 10.55
C PHE A 169 -0.92 2.50 11.82
N LYS A 170 -1.21 1.39 12.54
CA LYS A 170 -1.93 1.44 13.82
C LYS A 170 -1.26 2.39 14.82
N HIS A 171 0.06 2.38 14.93
CA HIS A 171 0.79 3.28 15.84
C HIS A 171 0.51 4.75 15.50
N GLU A 172 0.52 5.11 14.22
CA GLU A 172 0.19 6.47 13.78
C GLU A 172 -1.26 6.84 14.11
N VAL A 173 -2.21 5.95 13.82
CA VAL A 173 -3.63 6.19 14.14
C VAL A 173 -3.81 6.42 15.64
N VAL A 174 -3.20 5.60 16.49
CA VAL A 174 -3.28 5.76 17.95
C VAL A 174 -2.65 7.09 18.40
N ALA A 175 -1.58 7.52 17.75
CA ALA A 175 -0.94 8.81 18.05
C ALA A 175 -1.83 10.01 17.67
N TRP A 176 -2.63 9.90 16.59
CA TRP A 176 -3.56 10.97 16.18
C TRP A 176 -4.74 11.16 17.16
N PHE A 177 -5.10 10.11 17.91
CA PHE A 177 -6.23 10.17 18.86
C PHE A 177 -5.80 10.45 20.30
N LYS A 178 -4.53 10.71 20.57
CA LYS A 178 -4.00 11.12 21.88
C LYS A 178 -3.81 12.64 21.95
#